data_73e6811be0ccb33fe6d1ec51fdc159c7
#
_entry.id   73e6811be0ccb33fe6d1ec51fdc159c7
#
_cell.length_a   1.000
_cell.length_b   1.000
_cell.length_c   1.000
_cell.angle_alpha   90.00
_cell.angle_beta   90.00
_cell.angle_gamma   90.00
#
_symmetry.space_group_name_H-M   'P 1'
#
loop_
_entity.id
_entity.type
_entity.pdbx_description
1 polymer ?
#
loop_
_entity_poly.entity_id
_entity_poly.type
_entity_poly.pdbx_seq_one_letter_code
_entity_poly.pdbx_strand_id
1 'polypeptide(L)'
;MAKRAVFKSLYFQVIVAIIIGVPLGHFYPETGAAMKPLGDGFIKLIKMIIAPIIFCTIVVGIAGMEDMKKVGKTGGLAVLYFEVVSTIALIIGLIVVNVWAPGVGMNVDVSTLDTKGIAKYAEPGKMQSTVDFLLNIIPTSVVDAFAKGDMLQVLFFSILFGYAMHAFGERG
;
A
#
# COMPACT_ATOMS: atom_id res chain seq x y z
N MET A 1 1.64 -23.98 -29.54
CA MET A 1 2.46 -23.03 -28.73
C MET A 1 1.68 -22.33 -27.62
N ALA A 2 0.37 -22.28 -27.62
CA ALA A 2 -0.46 -21.58 -26.59
C ALA A 2 -0.40 -22.18 -25.16
N LYS A 3 -0.28 -23.51 -25.03
CA LYS A 3 -0.27 -24.16 -23.70
C LYS A 3 0.93 -23.79 -22.80
N ARG A 4 2.10 -23.49 -23.38
CA ARG A 4 3.29 -23.06 -22.60
C ARG A 4 3.17 -21.65 -22.04
N ALA A 5 2.33 -20.78 -22.63
CA ALA A 5 2.12 -19.43 -22.16
C ALA A 5 1.24 -19.39 -20.89
N VAL A 6 0.27 -20.30 -20.76
CA VAL A 6 -0.63 -20.37 -19.60
C VAL A 6 0.13 -20.75 -18.31
N PHE A 7 1.01 -21.74 -18.37
CA PHE A 7 1.83 -22.17 -17.23
C PHE A 7 2.85 -21.10 -16.76
N LYS A 8 3.22 -20.17 -17.65
CA LYS A 8 4.08 -19.03 -17.31
C LYS A 8 3.31 -17.81 -16.85
N SER A 9 1.98 -17.83 -16.91
CA SER A 9 1.13 -16.76 -16.44
C SER A 9 1.21 -16.66 -14.92
N LEU A 10 1.45 -15.45 -14.39
CA LEU A 10 1.45 -15.17 -12.96
C LEU A 10 0.15 -15.64 -12.29
N TYR A 11 -0.98 -15.38 -12.93
CA TYR A 11 -2.30 -15.80 -12.43
C TYR A 11 -2.41 -17.30 -12.24
N PHE A 12 -1.92 -18.08 -13.19
CA PHE A 12 -1.92 -19.54 -13.08
C PHE A 12 -1.06 -20.03 -11.92
N GLN A 13 0.14 -19.45 -11.75
CA GLN A 13 1.04 -19.79 -10.63
C GLN A 13 0.40 -19.45 -9.28
N VAL A 14 -0.25 -18.30 -9.16
CA VAL A 14 -0.96 -17.90 -7.94
C VAL A 14 -2.12 -18.85 -7.63
N ILE A 15 -2.93 -19.23 -8.63
CA ILE A 15 -4.04 -20.17 -8.42
C ILE A 15 -3.51 -21.52 -7.95
N VAL A 16 -2.45 -22.04 -8.58
CA VAL A 16 -1.82 -23.30 -8.15
C VAL A 16 -1.29 -23.20 -6.72
N ALA A 17 -0.64 -22.10 -6.38
CA ALA A 17 -0.14 -21.88 -5.02
C ALA A 17 -1.27 -21.87 -3.99
N ILE A 18 -2.42 -21.26 -4.30
CA ILE A 18 -3.61 -21.26 -3.43
C ILE A 18 -4.18 -22.69 -3.29
N ILE A 19 -4.32 -23.42 -4.41
CA ILE A 19 -4.82 -24.79 -4.40
C ILE A 19 -3.95 -25.72 -3.55
N ILE A 20 -2.65 -25.48 -3.48
CA ILE A 20 -1.72 -26.25 -2.63
C ILE A 20 -1.74 -25.72 -1.19
N GLY A 21 -1.72 -24.40 -1.00
CA GLY A 21 -1.60 -23.77 0.30
C GLY A 21 -2.82 -23.97 1.19
N VAL A 22 -4.03 -23.91 0.63
CA VAL A 22 -5.26 -24.10 1.41
C VAL A 22 -5.37 -25.49 2.03
N PRO A 23 -5.19 -26.61 1.30
CA PRO A 23 -5.18 -27.95 1.90
C PRO A 23 -4.02 -28.12 2.89
N LEU A 24 -2.83 -27.61 2.59
CA LEU A 24 -1.69 -27.68 3.50
C LEU A 24 -2.02 -27.03 4.86
N GLY A 25 -2.59 -25.82 4.85
CA GLY A 25 -2.98 -25.13 6.08
C GLY A 25 -4.14 -25.81 6.81
N HIS A 26 -5.05 -26.48 6.08
CA HIS A 26 -6.18 -27.19 6.67
C HIS A 26 -5.78 -28.53 7.30
N PHE A 27 -5.01 -29.35 6.57
CA PHE A 27 -4.64 -30.70 7.04
C PHE A 27 -3.39 -30.71 7.91
N TYR A 28 -2.49 -29.72 7.75
CA TYR A 28 -1.24 -29.62 8.51
C TYR A 28 -1.05 -28.20 9.08
N PRO A 29 -1.91 -27.76 10.03
CA PRO A 29 -1.91 -26.37 10.51
C PRO A 29 -0.58 -25.94 11.15
N GLU A 30 0.10 -26.86 11.85
CA GLU A 30 1.42 -26.58 12.46
C GLU A 30 2.48 -26.31 11.40
N THR A 31 2.52 -27.12 10.34
CA THR A 31 3.45 -26.92 9.22
C THR A 31 3.12 -25.62 8.47
N GLY A 32 1.85 -25.32 8.25
CA GLY A 32 1.40 -24.07 7.65
C GLY A 32 1.84 -22.86 8.47
N ALA A 33 1.68 -22.91 9.80
CA ALA A 33 2.15 -21.86 10.70
C ALA A 33 3.68 -21.71 10.70
N ALA A 34 4.43 -22.82 10.63
CA ALA A 34 5.88 -22.80 10.55
C ALA A 34 6.40 -22.18 9.26
N MET A 35 5.60 -22.14 8.19
CA MET A 35 5.96 -21.48 6.92
C MET A 35 5.76 -19.95 6.94
N LYS A 36 5.13 -19.39 7.96
CA LYS A 36 4.90 -17.94 8.10
C LYS A 36 6.16 -17.08 7.87
N PRO A 37 7.37 -17.44 8.38
CA PRO A 37 8.59 -16.66 8.14
C PRO A 37 8.95 -16.47 6.66
N LEU A 38 8.57 -17.42 5.78
CA LEU A 38 8.77 -17.29 4.34
C LEU A 38 7.90 -16.17 3.76
N GLY A 39 6.62 -16.13 4.16
CA GLY A 39 5.69 -15.06 3.77
C GLY A 39 6.15 -13.70 4.32
N ASP A 40 6.53 -13.64 5.59
CA ASP A 40 7.02 -12.42 6.22
C ASP A 40 8.31 -11.92 5.55
N GLY A 41 9.21 -12.83 5.18
CA GLY A 41 10.43 -12.52 4.43
C GLY A 41 10.12 -11.94 3.03
N PHE A 42 9.18 -12.55 2.31
CA PHE A 42 8.72 -12.05 1.03
C PHE A 42 8.14 -10.64 1.12
N ILE A 43 7.27 -10.41 2.11
CA ILE A 43 6.69 -9.08 2.35
C ILE A 43 7.77 -8.05 2.69
N LYS A 44 8.79 -8.43 3.48
CA LYS A 44 9.92 -7.54 3.78
C LYS A 44 10.71 -7.16 2.53
N LEU A 45 10.96 -8.12 1.63
CA LEU A 45 11.64 -7.85 0.35
C LEU A 45 10.85 -6.88 -0.52
N ILE A 46 9.52 -7.06 -0.62
CA ILE A 46 8.67 -6.13 -1.35
C ILE A 46 8.71 -4.74 -0.72
N LYS A 47 8.54 -4.64 0.60
CA LYS A 47 8.58 -3.35 1.32
C LYS A 47 9.90 -2.61 1.11
N MET A 48 11.01 -3.31 1.06
CA MET A 48 12.34 -2.72 0.81
C MET A 48 12.41 -1.99 -0.54
N ILE A 49 11.73 -2.52 -1.56
CA ILE A 49 11.82 -1.98 -2.93
C ILE A 49 10.79 -0.87 -3.19
N ILE A 50 9.69 -0.83 -2.43
CA ILE A 50 8.57 0.09 -2.69
C ILE A 50 9.01 1.55 -2.63
N ALA A 51 9.71 1.97 -1.57
CA ALA A 51 10.12 3.37 -1.41
C ALA A 51 11.04 3.86 -2.54
N PRO A 52 12.12 3.14 -2.93
CA PRO A 52 12.93 3.48 -4.09
C PRO A 52 12.16 3.53 -5.42
N ILE A 53 11.22 2.59 -5.65
CA ILE A 53 10.42 2.59 -6.88
C ILE A 53 9.51 3.81 -6.94
N ILE A 54 8.81 4.14 -5.84
CA ILE A 54 7.96 5.33 -5.76
C ILE A 54 8.79 6.57 -6.06
N PHE A 55 9.93 6.72 -5.39
CA PHE A 55 10.83 7.86 -5.60
C PHE A 55 11.25 7.99 -7.07
N CYS A 56 11.85 6.95 -7.64
CA CYS A 56 12.32 6.98 -9.02
C CYS A 56 11.19 7.26 -10.02
N THR A 57 10.03 6.62 -9.83
CA THR A 57 8.89 6.78 -10.74
C THR A 57 8.37 8.21 -10.74
N ILE A 58 8.23 8.81 -9.56
CA ILE A 58 7.72 10.19 -9.42
C ILE A 58 8.74 11.19 -9.93
N VAL A 59 10.01 11.04 -9.55
CA VAL A 59 11.07 11.96 -9.99
C VAL A 59 11.18 11.94 -11.51
N VAL A 60 11.26 10.76 -12.13
CA VAL A 60 11.31 10.64 -13.60
C VAL A 60 10.04 11.20 -14.25
N GLY A 61 8.88 10.94 -13.65
CA GLY A 61 7.59 11.44 -14.14
C GLY A 61 7.53 12.97 -14.14
N ILE A 62 7.98 13.62 -13.07
CA ILE A 62 7.94 15.09 -12.94
C ILE A 62 9.09 15.74 -13.73
N ALA A 63 10.32 15.25 -13.60
CA ALA A 63 11.49 15.81 -14.27
C ALA A 63 11.40 15.72 -15.80
N GLY A 64 10.76 14.66 -16.31
CA GLY A 64 10.59 14.45 -17.75
C GLY A 64 9.45 15.24 -18.41
N MET A 65 8.69 16.05 -17.65
CA MET A 65 7.59 16.84 -18.22
C MET A 65 8.08 18.19 -18.76
N GLU A 66 7.65 18.54 -19.98
CA GLU A 66 7.98 19.82 -20.62
C GLU A 66 7.27 21.03 -20.00
N ASP A 67 6.11 20.83 -19.36
CA ASP A 67 5.27 21.93 -18.85
C ASP A 67 4.76 21.63 -17.43
N MET A 68 5.33 22.31 -16.45
CA MET A 68 4.97 22.21 -15.03
C MET A 68 3.53 22.64 -14.72
N LYS A 69 2.92 23.51 -15.53
CA LYS A 69 1.50 23.87 -15.34
C LYS A 69 0.60 22.67 -15.63
N LYS A 70 0.97 21.85 -16.60
CA LYS A 70 0.26 20.59 -16.90
C LYS A 70 0.39 19.59 -15.73
N VAL A 71 1.57 19.51 -15.10
CA VAL A 71 1.81 18.68 -13.90
C VAL A 71 0.85 19.07 -12.78
N GLY A 72 0.77 20.36 -12.44
CA GLY A 72 -0.11 20.86 -11.39
C GLY A 72 -1.60 20.60 -11.70
N LYS A 73 -2.02 20.86 -12.95
CA LYS A 73 -3.42 20.59 -13.37
C LYS A 73 -3.75 19.11 -13.31
N THR A 74 -2.89 18.25 -13.85
CA THR A 74 -3.10 16.79 -13.85
C THR A 74 -3.08 16.24 -12.43
N GLY A 75 -2.15 16.71 -11.59
CA GLY A 75 -2.09 16.32 -10.18
C GLY A 75 -3.34 16.72 -9.41
N GLY A 76 -3.81 17.96 -9.58
CA GLY A 76 -5.05 18.43 -8.95
C GLY A 76 -6.28 17.62 -9.37
N LEU A 77 -6.40 17.32 -10.67
CA LEU A 77 -7.49 16.47 -11.18
C LEU A 77 -7.38 15.03 -10.67
N ALA A 78 -6.17 14.49 -10.56
CA ALA A 78 -5.95 13.15 -10.00
C ALA A 78 -6.38 13.08 -8.52
N VAL A 79 -6.00 14.07 -7.71
CA VAL A 79 -6.42 14.14 -6.29
C VAL A 79 -7.94 14.21 -6.18
N LEU A 80 -8.59 15.07 -6.95
CA LEU A 80 -10.06 15.18 -6.98
C LEU A 80 -10.71 13.85 -7.40
N TYR A 81 -10.18 13.21 -8.43
CA TYR A 81 -10.68 11.91 -8.90
C TYR A 81 -10.57 10.84 -7.81
N PHE A 82 -9.42 10.72 -7.16
CA PHE A 82 -9.21 9.75 -6.08
C PHE A 82 -10.13 10.02 -4.89
N GLU A 83 -10.33 11.27 -4.50
CA GLU A 83 -11.23 11.64 -3.41
C GLU A 83 -12.67 11.21 -3.69
N VAL A 84 -13.18 11.54 -4.88
CA VAL A 84 -14.54 11.15 -5.30
C VAL A 84 -14.70 9.64 -5.35
N VAL A 85 -13.76 8.94 -6.00
CA VAL A 85 -13.84 7.47 -6.15
C VAL A 85 -13.70 6.76 -4.81
N SER A 86 -12.79 7.21 -3.94
CA SER A 86 -12.61 6.64 -2.59
C SER A 86 -13.85 6.85 -1.73
N THR A 87 -14.46 8.03 -1.78
CA THR A 87 -15.72 8.31 -1.07
C THR A 87 -16.84 7.40 -1.54
N ILE A 88 -17.01 7.22 -2.86
CA ILE A 88 -18.00 6.30 -3.41
C ILE A 88 -17.71 4.85 -2.97
N ALA A 89 -16.46 4.42 -3.01
CA ALA A 89 -16.07 3.08 -2.58
C ALA A 89 -16.37 2.83 -1.10
N LEU A 90 -16.12 3.83 -0.23
CA LEU A 90 -16.48 3.76 1.19
C LEU A 90 -17.99 3.67 1.40
N ILE A 91 -18.79 4.45 0.68
CA ILE A 91 -20.26 4.39 0.74
C ILE A 91 -20.74 2.99 0.31
N ILE A 92 -20.24 2.46 -0.80
CA ILE A 92 -20.57 1.10 -1.26
C ILE A 92 -20.18 0.07 -0.20
N GLY A 93 -18.97 0.15 0.37
CA GLY A 93 -18.51 -0.74 1.42
C GLY A 93 -19.42 -0.72 2.65
N LEU A 94 -19.84 0.47 3.11
CA LEU A 94 -20.78 0.63 4.22
C LEU A 94 -22.14 0.03 3.90
N ILE A 95 -22.68 0.25 2.69
CA ILE A 95 -23.96 -0.35 2.29
C ILE A 95 -23.85 -1.87 2.29
N VAL A 96 -22.79 -2.42 1.69
CA VAL A 96 -22.58 -3.87 1.62
C VAL A 96 -22.49 -4.48 3.02
N VAL A 97 -21.70 -3.91 3.93
CA VAL A 97 -21.56 -4.43 5.30
C VAL A 97 -22.86 -4.34 6.06
N ASN A 98 -23.66 -3.28 5.90
CA ASN A 98 -24.92 -3.14 6.60
C ASN A 98 -26.03 -4.05 6.03
N VAL A 99 -26.06 -4.26 4.71
CA VAL A 99 -27.08 -5.10 4.06
C VAL A 99 -26.80 -6.58 4.24
N TRP A 100 -25.56 -7.02 4.01
CA TRP A 100 -25.18 -8.42 4.17
C TRP A 100 -24.86 -8.83 5.61
N ALA A 101 -24.53 -7.84 6.45
CA ALA A 101 -24.22 -8.06 7.87
C ALA A 101 -23.36 -9.34 8.12
N PRO A 102 -22.18 -9.48 7.49
CA PRO A 102 -21.41 -10.73 7.44
C PRO A 102 -20.97 -11.24 8.82
N GLY A 103 -21.06 -10.40 9.87
CA GLY A 103 -20.76 -10.76 11.26
C GLY A 103 -21.95 -11.30 12.06
N VAL A 104 -23.16 -11.26 11.51
CA VAL A 104 -24.36 -11.74 12.23
C VAL A 104 -24.31 -13.26 12.38
N GLY A 105 -24.40 -13.73 13.62
CA GLY A 105 -24.34 -15.15 13.95
C GLY A 105 -22.95 -15.70 14.25
N MET A 106 -21.89 -14.92 14.13
CA MET A 106 -20.55 -15.38 14.52
C MET A 106 -20.43 -15.64 16.03
N ASN A 107 -21.21 -14.96 16.89
CA ASN A 107 -21.23 -15.09 18.35
C ASN A 107 -19.85 -15.29 19.00
N VAL A 108 -18.83 -14.62 18.43
CA VAL A 108 -17.45 -14.73 18.91
C VAL A 108 -17.32 -13.86 20.14
N ASP A 109 -16.86 -14.47 21.24
CA ASP A 109 -16.52 -13.71 22.44
C ASP A 109 -15.29 -12.84 22.17
N VAL A 110 -15.46 -11.52 22.23
CA VAL A 110 -14.42 -10.53 21.97
C VAL A 110 -13.21 -10.71 22.89
N SER A 111 -13.43 -11.26 24.10
CA SER A 111 -12.38 -11.52 25.10
C SER A 111 -11.42 -12.64 24.68
N THR A 112 -11.86 -13.54 23.81
CA THR A 112 -11.06 -14.69 23.33
C THR A 112 -10.25 -14.38 22.07
N LEU A 113 -10.45 -13.21 21.46
CA LEU A 113 -9.71 -12.81 20.26
C LEU A 113 -8.29 -12.42 20.60
N ASP A 114 -7.32 -12.99 19.89
CA ASP A 114 -5.93 -12.55 19.97
C ASP A 114 -5.78 -11.16 19.35
N THR A 115 -5.83 -10.14 20.20
CA THR A 115 -5.71 -8.74 19.80
C THR A 115 -4.27 -8.33 19.46
N LYS A 116 -3.25 -9.19 19.71
CA LYS A 116 -1.84 -8.85 19.46
C LYS A 116 -1.58 -8.49 18.00
N GLY A 117 -2.27 -9.17 17.07
CA GLY A 117 -2.15 -8.88 15.64
C GLY A 117 -2.71 -7.53 15.22
N ILE A 118 -3.72 -7.02 15.92
CA ILE A 118 -4.41 -5.76 15.63
C ILE A 118 -4.08 -4.64 16.61
N ALA A 119 -3.36 -4.93 17.71
CA ALA A 119 -2.99 -3.93 18.72
C ALA A 119 -2.31 -2.70 18.11
N LYS A 120 -1.49 -2.90 17.09
CA LYS A 120 -0.83 -1.81 16.35
C LYS A 120 -1.81 -0.87 15.62
N TYR A 121 -3.00 -1.39 15.26
CA TYR A 121 -4.05 -0.62 14.57
C TYR A 121 -5.15 -0.17 15.52
N ALA A 122 -5.25 -0.81 16.69
CA ALA A 122 -6.26 -0.56 17.71
C ALA A 122 -5.75 0.37 18.82
N GLU A 123 -4.54 0.92 18.74
CA GLU A 123 -4.11 1.95 19.68
C GLU A 123 -5.07 3.16 19.57
N PRO A 124 -6.07 3.26 20.49
CA PRO A 124 -6.98 4.37 20.48
C PRO A 124 -6.21 5.57 20.99
N GLY A 125 -6.01 6.54 20.16
CA GLY A 125 -5.63 7.80 20.72
C GLY A 125 -4.43 8.51 20.17
N LYS A 126 -3.85 8.04 19.09
CA LYS A 126 -3.11 8.96 18.21
C LYS A 126 -3.96 9.25 16.98
N MET A 127 -5.19 9.69 17.18
CA MET A 127 -5.80 10.62 16.23
C MET A 127 -4.90 11.85 16.26
N GLN A 128 -3.87 11.83 15.42
CA GLN A 128 -3.04 12.99 15.17
C GLN A 128 -4.00 14.13 14.85
N SER A 129 -3.82 15.27 15.51
CA SER A 129 -4.59 16.45 15.11
C SER A 129 -4.37 16.64 13.61
N THR A 130 -5.31 17.25 12.92
CA THR A 130 -5.17 17.53 11.48
C THR A 130 -3.86 18.28 11.20
N VAL A 131 -3.43 19.12 12.13
CA VAL A 131 -2.18 19.87 12.07
C VAL A 131 -0.97 18.91 12.17
N ASP A 132 -0.99 18.00 13.15
CA ASP A 132 0.09 17.02 13.31
C ASP A 132 0.20 16.10 12.10
N PHE A 133 -0.94 15.71 11.51
CA PHE A 133 -0.95 14.91 10.28
C PHE A 133 -0.29 15.68 9.12
N LEU A 134 -0.66 16.94 8.91
CA LEU A 134 -0.08 17.77 7.85
C LEU A 134 1.42 18.03 8.07
N LEU A 135 1.84 18.25 9.31
CA LEU A 135 3.25 18.42 9.64
C LEU A 135 4.04 17.13 9.46
N ASN A 136 3.42 15.97 9.70
CA ASN A 136 4.06 14.67 9.52
C ASN A 136 4.30 14.30 8.04
N ILE A 137 3.71 15.02 7.09
CA ILE A 137 4.01 14.86 5.65
C ILE A 137 5.46 15.30 5.37
N ILE A 138 5.96 16.26 6.14
CA ILE A 138 7.33 16.78 5.97
C ILE A 138 8.30 15.88 6.76
N PRO A 139 9.22 15.17 6.10
CA PRO A 139 10.16 14.30 6.80
C PRO A 139 11.17 15.12 7.60
N THR A 140 11.51 14.65 8.81
CA THR A 140 12.61 15.21 9.61
C THR A 140 13.97 14.87 8.99
N SER A 141 14.04 13.74 8.27
CA SER A 141 15.20 13.30 7.51
C SER A 141 14.73 12.47 6.31
N VAL A 142 15.29 12.74 5.15
CA VAL A 142 15.00 11.98 3.92
C VAL A 142 15.36 10.50 4.11
N VAL A 143 16.55 10.24 4.66
CA VAL A 143 17.04 8.87 4.88
C VAL A 143 16.12 8.10 5.84
N ASP A 144 15.62 8.75 6.88
CA ASP A 144 14.70 8.15 7.84
C ASP A 144 13.35 7.79 7.20
N ALA A 145 12.81 8.67 6.34
CA ALA A 145 11.59 8.40 5.58
C ALA A 145 11.70 7.14 4.71
N PHE A 146 12.84 6.97 4.02
CA PHE A 146 13.11 5.77 3.22
C PHE A 146 13.31 4.53 4.11
N ALA A 147 14.05 4.65 5.20
CA ALA A 147 14.36 3.54 6.12
C ALA A 147 13.10 3.02 6.83
N LYS A 148 12.20 3.92 7.23
CA LYS A 148 10.90 3.58 7.85
C LYS A 148 9.87 3.13 6.83
N GLY A 149 10.06 3.47 5.56
CA GLY A 149 9.09 3.21 4.49
C GLY A 149 7.82 4.05 4.64
N ASP A 150 7.95 5.29 5.13
CA ASP A 150 6.84 6.24 5.20
C ASP A 150 6.55 6.78 3.79
N MET A 151 5.55 6.17 3.15
CA MET A 151 5.22 6.43 1.76
C MET A 151 4.83 7.88 1.50
N LEU A 152 4.16 8.55 2.46
CA LEU A 152 3.71 9.91 2.30
C LEU A 152 4.88 10.89 2.33
N GLN A 153 5.83 10.67 3.23
CA GLN A 153 7.06 11.46 3.33
C GLN A 153 7.97 11.25 2.11
N VAL A 154 8.09 9.99 1.64
CA VAL A 154 8.85 9.68 0.42
C VAL A 154 8.21 10.34 -0.79
N LEU A 155 6.88 10.31 -0.91
CA LEU A 155 6.13 10.96 -1.98
C LEU A 155 6.39 12.48 -1.99
N PHE A 156 6.25 13.13 -0.83
CA PHE A 156 6.49 14.57 -0.68
C PHE A 156 7.89 14.95 -1.12
N PHE A 157 8.91 14.23 -0.62
CA PHE A 157 10.29 14.48 -1.02
C PHE A 157 10.51 14.23 -2.52
N SER A 158 9.90 13.17 -3.08
CA SER A 158 10.03 12.85 -4.51
C SER A 158 9.49 13.95 -5.41
N ILE A 159 8.37 14.58 -5.01
CA ILE A 159 7.78 15.70 -5.75
C ILE A 159 8.71 16.91 -5.72
N LEU A 160 9.24 17.26 -4.55
CA LEU A 160 10.17 18.39 -4.41
C LEU A 160 11.46 18.15 -5.19
N PHE A 161 12.01 16.95 -5.11
CA PHE A 161 13.23 16.57 -5.82
C PHE A 161 13.01 16.57 -7.34
N GLY A 162 11.90 15.99 -7.81
CA GLY A 162 11.54 15.99 -9.23
C GLY A 162 11.35 17.41 -9.78
N TYR A 163 10.73 18.30 -8.99
CA TYR A 163 10.60 19.71 -9.34
C TYR A 163 11.96 20.42 -9.43
N ALA A 164 12.84 20.17 -8.46
CA ALA A 164 14.19 20.71 -8.47
C ALA A 164 14.98 20.24 -9.71
N MET A 165 14.93 18.94 -10.03
CA MET A 165 15.57 18.36 -11.22
C MET A 165 15.05 19.00 -12.51
N HIS A 166 13.73 19.20 -12.62
CA HIS A 166 13.13 19.89 -13.75
C HIS A 166 13.66 21.34 -13.89
N ALA A 167 13.81 22.07 -12.78
CA ALA A 167 14.31 23.44 -12.77
C ALA A 167 15.78 23.57 -13.18
N PHE A 168 16.58 22.50 -13.01
CA PHE A 168 17.97 22.46 -13.50
C PHE A 168 18.05 22.26 -15.03
N GLY A 169 16.99 21.82 -15.69
CA GLY A 169 16.94 21.58 -17.12
C GLY A 169 17.96 20.52 -17.59
N GLU A 170 18.56 20.72 -18.76
CA GLU A 170 19.56 19.81 -19.34
C GLU A 170 20.85 19.63 -18.49
N ARG A 171 21.01 20.39 -17.43
CA ARG A 171 22.17 20.32 -16.52
C ARG A 171 21.91 19.44 -15.28
N GLY A 172 20.67 18.92 -15.12
CA GLY A 172 20.24 18.09 -13.98
C GLY A 172 20.16 16.58 -14.31
#